data_2067c0b5b27f1e462bb19131cbda5b0a
#
_entry.id   2067c0b5b27f1e462bb19131cbda5b0a
#
_cell.length_a   1.000
_cell.length_b   1.000
_cell.length_c   1.000
_cell.angle_alpha   90.00
_cell.angle_beta   90.00
_cell.angle_gamma   90.00
#
_symmetry.space_group_name_H-M   'P 1'
#
loop_
_entity.id
_entity.type
_entity.pdbx_description
1 polymer ?
#
loop_
_entity_poly.entity_id
_entity_poly.type
_entity_poly.pdbx_seq_one_letter_code
_entity_poly.pdbx_strand_id
1 'polypeptide(L)'
;MMAAVFQQGSGFSVCDVPIPEIGPDDLLVRVEASAICGTDLRVVRNGQRKLTNGDRVVLGHEFTGVVEKAGGRQAAHFPEGVRIGVAPNIGCGRCRMCAMALPNMCPDYRAYGINIDGAHAEYVRVVGDSIQQGSVMRLPQGVSPEAAALIEPLSCAVNGNRSVRIGLGDRVVIFG
;
A
#
# COMPACT_ATOMS: atom_id res chain seq x y z
N MET A 1 16.94 5.34 -8.09
CA MET A 1 16.40 3.99 -7.86
C MET A 1 15.51 3.57 -9.01
N MET A 2 15.54 2.27 -9.34
CA MET A 2 14.62 1.73 -10.35
C MET A 2 13.20 1.68 -9.81
N ALA A 3 12.21 2.06 -10.63
CA ALA A 3 10.79 2.02 -10.29
C ALA A 3 9.91 1.76 -11.51
N ALA A 4 8.77 1.11 -11.27
CA ALA A 4 7.71 0.88 -12.25
C ALA A 4 6.71 2.04 -12.18
N VAL A 5 6.81 2.95 -13.12
CA VAL A 5 6.09 4.23 -13.16
C VAL A 5 4.96 4.17 -14.18
N PHE A 6 3.78 4.55 -13.77
CA PHE A 6 2.67 4.88 -14.67
C PHE A 6 2.53 6.40 -14.78
N GLN A 7 2.44 6.90 -16.02
CA GLN A 7 2.16 8.31 -16.31
C GLN A 7 0.86 8.42 -17.10
N GLN A 8 -0.07 9.21 -16.57
CA GLN A 8 -1.37 9.41 -17.21
C GLN A 8 -1.17 10.10 -18.58
N GLY A 9 -1.68 9.47 -19.63
CA GLY A 9 -1.53 9.92 -21.00
C GLY A 9 -0.29 9.41 -21.74
N SER A 10 0.74 8.88 -21.02
CA SER A 10 1.98 8.36 -21.63
C SER A 10 2.17 6.85 -21.41
N GLY A 11 1.47 6.26 -20.43
CA GLY A 11 1.50 4.83 -20.16
C GLY A 11 2.53 4.41 -19.10
N PHE A 12 3.01 3.17 -19.19
CA PHE A 12 3.86 2.50 -18.20
C PHE A 12 5.32 2.44 -18.67
N SER A 13 6.24 2.63 -17.73
CA SER A 13 7.68 2.45 -17.96
C SER A 13 8.40 2.01 -16.71
N VAL A 14 9.54 1.33 -16.86
CA VAL A 14 10.49 1.08 -15.78
C VAL A 14 11.66 2.03 -15.98
N CYS A 15 11.90 2.88 -15.01
CA CYS A 15 12.89 3.96 -15.13
C CYS A 15 13.53 4.34 -13.80
N ASP A 16 14.62 5.08 -13.87
CA ASP A 16 15.25 5.68 -12.69
C ASP A 16 14.44 6.86 -12.19
N VAL A 17 14.19 6.86 -10.88
CA VAL A 17 13.58 7.97 -10.15
C VAL A 17 14.40 8.28 -8.89
N PRO A 18 14.31 9.49 -8.34
CA PRO A 18 14.95 9.80 -7.06
C PRO A 18 14.45 8.88 -5.92
N ILE A 19 15.32 8.57 -4.96
CA ILE A 19 14.87 7.96 -3.69
C ILE A 19 13.99 8.99 -2.96
N PRO A 20 12.81 8.58 -2.44
CA PRO A 20 11.91 9.52 -1.78
C PRO A 20 12.54 10.17 -0.55
N GLU A 21 12.39 11.47 -0.41
CA GLU A 21 12.66 12.18 0.84
C GLU A 21 11.54 11.94 1.84
N ILE A 22 11.89 11.83 3.13
CA ILE A 22 10.94 11.59 4.21
C ILE A 22 10.87 12.77 5.16
N GLY A 23 9.65 13.04 5.64
CA GLY A 23 9.39 13.98 6.72
C GLY A 23 9.58 13.34 8.12
N PRO A 24 9.38 14.14 9.19
CA PRO A 24 9.59 13.67 10.57
C PRO A 24 8.60 12.58 11.00
N ASP A 25 7.49 12.41 10.32
CA ASP A 25 6.44 11.43 10.63
C ASP A 25 6.46 10.20 9.70
N ASP A 26 7.33 10.17 8.69
CA ASP A 26 7.35 9.16 7.65
C ASP A 26 8.41 8.08 7.90
N LEU A 27 8.31 7.00 7.13
CA LEU A 27 9.37 5.99 7.02
C LEU A 27 9.86 5.92 5.57
N LEU A 28 11.16 5.76 5.37
CA LEU A 28 11.73 5.23 4.14
C LEU A 28 11.85 3.72 4.30
N VAL A 29 11.24 2.98 3.41
CA VAL A 29 11.21 1.52 3.45
C VAL A 29 11.92 0.97 2.23
N ARG A 30 12.94 0.16 2.46
CA ARG A 30 13.56 -0.64 1.42
C ARG A 30 12.66 -1.85 1.16
N VAL A 31 12.14 -1.93 -0.06
CA VAL A 31 11.18 -2.98 -0.45
C VAL A 31 11.89 -4.33 -0.52
N GLU A 32 11.33 -5.34 0.12
CA GLU A 32 11.82 -6.73 0.04
C GLU A 32 10.99 -7.57 -0.95
N ALA A 33 9.68 -7.34 -0.97
CA ALA A 33 8.78 -7.96 -1.93
C ALA A 33 7.57 -7.05 -2.21
N SER A 34 7.13 -7.07 -3.46
CA SER A 34 5.91 -6.39 -3.91
C SER A 34 5.19 -7.27 -4.93
N ALA A 35 3.91 -7.55 -4.69
CA ALA A 35 3.08 -8.37 -5.57
C ALA A 35 2.32 -7.51 -6.59
N ILE A 36 2.10 -8.07 -7.78
CA ILE A 36 1.34 -7.41 -8.85
C ILE A 36 -0.15 -7.73 -8.68
N CYS A 37 -0.96 -6.70 -8.52
CA CYS A 37 -2.41 -6.79 -8.43
C CYS A 37 -3.07 -6.60 -9.82
N GLY A 38 -4.27 -7.15 -9.98
CA GLY A 38 -5.12 -6.82 -11.13
C GLY A 38 -5.43 -5.32 -11.27
N THR A 39 -5.34 -4.56 -10.17
CA THR A 39 -5.47 -3.11 -10.16
C THR A 39 -4.31 -2.44 -10.91
N ASP A 40 -3.07 -2.91 -10.78
CA ASP A 40 -1.92 -2.36 -11.52
C ASP A 40 -2.12 -2.53 -13.03
N LEU A 41 -2.57 -3.73 -13.45
CA LEU A 41 -2.88 -4.01 -14.86
C LEU A 41 -4.01 -3.13 -15.38
N ARG A 42 -5.05 -2.90 -14.56
CA ARG A 42 -6.16 -2.00 -14.92
C ARG A 42 -5.70 -0.56 -15.08
N VAL A 43 -4.83 -0.08 -14.19
CA VAL A 43 -4.26 1.28 -14.27
C VAL A 43 -3.45 1.43 -15.56
N VAL A 44 -2.59 0.46 -15.87
CA VAL A 44 -1.78 0.48 -17.11
C VAL A 44 -2.64 0.48 -18.36
N ARG A 45 -3.75 -0.28 -18.38
CA ARG A 45 -4.62 -0.40 -19.57
C ARG A 45 -5.59 0.76 -19.74
N ASN A 46 -6.16 1.26 -18.65
CA ASN A 46 -7.32 2.15 -18.68
C ASN A 46 -7.03 3.53 -18.06
N GLY A 47 -5.83 3.76 -17.53
CA GLY A 47 -5.50 4.96 -16.79
C GLY A 47 -6.04 4.95 -15.35
N GLN A 48 -5.73 6.01 -14.62
CA GLN A 48 -6.14 6.22 -13.23
C GLN A 48 -6.97 7.49 -13.10
N ARG A 49 -8.23 7.33 -12.62
CA ARG A 49 -9.20 8.44 -12.52
C ARG A 49 -8.79 9.59 -11.60
N LYS A 50 -7.89 9.32 -10.64
CA LYS A 50 -7.40 10.32 -9.68
C LYS A 50 -6.14 11.05 -10.17
N LEU A 51 -5.63 10.69 -11.35
CA LEU A 51 -4.50 11.33 -11.99
C LEU A 51 -4.99 12.18 -13.16
N THR A 52 -4.46 13.39 -13.28
CA THR A 52 -4.65 14.25 -14.44
C THR A 52 -3.58 13.95 -15.49
N ASN A 53 -3.78 14.42 -16.73
CA ASN A 53 -2.81 14.17 -17.78
C ASN A 53 -1.43 14.76 -17.44
N GLY A 54 -0.40 13.93 -17.55
CA GLY A 54 0.96 14.27 -17.14
C GLY A 54 1.35 13.85 -15.72
N ASP A 55 0.38 13.61 -14.83
CA ASP A 55 0.67 13.08 -13.49
C ASP A 55 1.26 11.68 -13.60
N ARG A 56 2.16 11.37 -12.67
CA ARG A 56 2.80 10.05 -12.57
C ARG A 56 2.67 9.47 -11.18
N VAL A 57 2.72 8.15 -11.09
CA VAL A 57 2.73 7.40 -9.84
C VAL A 57 3.58 6.14 -10.01
N VAL A 58 4.38 5.81 -9.00
CA VAL A 58 5.00 4.48 -8.87
C VAL A 58 3.89 3.50 -8.48
N LEU A 59 3.75 2.40 -9.22
CA LEU A 59 2.74 1.37 -8.95
C LEU A 59 3.11 0.49 -7.75
N GLY A 60 2.22 -0.44 -7.38
CA GLY A 60 2.43 -1.43 -6.33
C GLY A 60 1.86 -1.03 -4.98
N HIS A 61 0.90 -1.80 -4.49
CA HIS A 61 0.20 -1.56 -3.23
C HIS A 61 0.15 -2.79 -2.32
N GLU A 62 0.68 -3.91 -2.76
CA GLU A 62 0.81 -5.17 -2.03
C GLU A 62 2.30 -5.39 -1.74
N PHE A 63 2.80 -4.95 -0.57
CA PHE A 63 4.24 -4.94 -0.33
C PHE A 63 4.65 -5.11 1.13
N THR A 64 5.90 -5.51 1.28
CA THR A 64 6.63 -5.57 2.54
C THR A 64 8.05 -5.03 2.34
N GLY A 65 8.68 -4.64 3.42
CA GLY A 65 10.06 -4.19 3.39
C GLY A 65 10.64 -3.94 4.77
N VAL A 66 11.87 -3.48 4.77
CA VAL A 66 12.64 -3.12 5.97
C VAL A 66 12.68 -1.60 6.09
N VAL A 67 12.46 -1.09 7.29
CA VAL A 67 12.65 0.33 7.59
C VAL A 67 14.12 0.68 7.42
N GLU A 68 14.42 1.42 6.37
CA GLU A 68 15.77 1.91 6.04
C GLU A 68 16.08 3.18 6.84
N LYS A 69 15.08 4.04 6.98
CA LYS A 69 15.17 5.27 7.76
C LYS A 69 13.81 5.63 8.34
N ALA A 70 13.79 6.05 9.61
CA ALA A 70 12.59 6.56 10.26
C ALA A 70 12.71 8.06 10.51
N GLY A 71 11.64 8.80 10.25
CA GLY A 71 11.50 10.17 10.71
C GLY A 71 11.55 10.25 12.25
N GLY A 72 12.05 11.35 12.80
CA GLY A 72 12.36 11.44 14.24
C GLY A 72 11.21 11.10 15.18
N ARG A 73 9.94 11.31 14.76
CA ARG A 73 8.76 10.95 15.56
C ARG A 73 8.41 9.46 15.48
N GLN A 74 8.92 8.74 14.49
CA GLN A 74 8.61 7.32 14.27
C GLN A 74 9.73 6.38 14.72
N ALA A 75 10.93 6.88 14.93
CA ALA A 75 12.13 6.07 15.23
C ALA A 75 11.97 5.13 16.44
N ALA A 76 11.23 5.54 17.47
CA ALA A 76 10.96 4.70 18.65
C ALA A 76 9.97 3.57 18.35
N HIS A 77 9.01 3.80 17.45
CA HIS A 77 7.97 2.83 17.10
C HIS A 77 8.40 1.91 15.96
N PHE A 78 9.13 2.44 14.99
CA PHE A 78 9.61 1.73 13.81
C PHE A 78 11.10 1.99 13.60
N PRO A 79 11.98 1.43 14.45
CA PRO A 79 13.43 1.63 14.31
C PRO A 79 13.93 1.00 13.00
N GLU A 80 15.06 1.52 12.53
CA GLU A 80 15.77 0.98 11.35
C GLU A 80 16.03 -0.53 11.51
N GLY A 81 15.91 -1.27 10.42
CA GLY A 81 16.03 -2.71 10.39
C GLY A 81 14.75 -3.49 10.73
N VAL A 82 13.69 -2.84 11.20
CA VAL A 82 12.42 -3.50 11.46
C VAL A 82 11.68 -3.81 10.16
N ARG A 83 11.20 -5.04 10.02
CA ARG A 83 10.36 -5.46 8.88
C ARG A 83 8.91 -5.08 9.11
N ILE A 84 8.28 -4.54 8.09
CA ILE A 84 6.89 -4.08 8.14
C ILE A 84 6.09 -4.56 6.93
N GLY A 85 4.77 -4.73 7.16
CA GLY A 85 3.75 -4.79 6.13
C GLY A 85 2.89 -3.53 6.19
N VAL A 86 2.33 -3.12 5.08
CA VAL A 86 1.58 -1.86 4.96
C VAL A 86 0.23 -2.11 4.29
N ALA A 87 -0.86 -1.71 4.94
CA ALA A 87 -2.16 -1.62 4.28
C ALA A 87 -2.21 -0.36 3.41
N PRO A 88 -2.60 -0.47 2.12
CA PRO A 88 -2.41 0.61 1.16
C PRO A 88 -3.35 1.81 1.34
N ASN A 89 -4.51 1.60 1.94
CA ASN A 89 -5.59 2.57 1.98
C ASN A 89 -5.43 3.57 3.13
N ILE A 90 -5.47 4.87 2.81
CA ILE A 90 -5.32 5.96 3.75
C ILE A 90 -6.53 6.87 3.62
N GLY A 91 -7.32 6.99 4.69
CA GLY A 91 -8.40 7.96 4.78
C GLY A 91 -7.91 9.35 5.22
N CYS A 92 -8.80 10.32 5.28
CA CYS A 92 -8.49 11.65 5.82
C CYS A 92 -8.42 11.70 7.36
N GLY A 93 -8.80 10.61 8.05
CA GLY A 93 -8.79 10.47 9.50
C GLY A 93 -9.93 11.21 10.25
N ARG A 94 -10.70 12.09 9.59
CA ARG A 94 -11.68 13.00 10.24
C ARG A 94 -13.12 12.93 9.72
N CYS A 95 -13.35 12.30 8.57
CA CYS A 95 -14.71 12.18 8.03
C CYS A 95 -15.49 11.04 8.69
N ARG A 96 -16.82 11.02 8.48
CA ARG A 96 -17.69 9.98 9.01
C ARG A 96 -17.24 8.57 8.64
N MET A 97 -16.75 8.34 7.42
CA MET A 97 -16.30 7.04 6.99
C MET A 97 -15.05 6.60 7.76
N CYS A 98 -14.09 7.50 7.97
CA CYS A 98 -12.90 7.21 8.78
C CYS A 98 -13.27 6.93 10.24
N ALA A 99 -14.20 7.69 10.83
CA ALA A 99 -14.70 7.45 12.18
C ALA A 99 -15.40 6.08 12.34
N MET A 100 -15.94 5.53 11.25
CA MET A 100 -16.53 4.18 11.20
C MET A 100 -15.51 3.09 10.83
N ALA A 101 -14.21 3.39 10.83
CA ALA A 101 -13.13 2.49 10.39
C ALA A 101 -13.29 1.97 8.94
N LEU A 102 -13.83 2.81 8.06
CA LEU A 102 -14.01 2.55 6.63
C LEU A 102 -13.18 3.54 5.77
N PRO A 103 -11.83 3.57 5.92
CA PRO A 103 -10.98 4.52 5.19
C PRO A 103 -11.05 4.35 3.67
N ASN A 104 -11.35 3.16 3.18
CA ASN A 104 -11.58 2.86 1.77
C ASN A 104 -12.82 3.57 1.17
N MET A 105 -13.75 4.02 2.01
CA MET A 105 -14.94 4.79 1.63
C MET A 105 -14.76 6.30 1.86
N CYS A 106 -13.58 6.74 2.24
CA CYS A 106 -13.29 8.15 2.48
C CYS A 106 -13.36 8.95 1.17
N PRO A 107 -14.04 10.12 1.13
CA PRO A 107 -14.04 10.99 -0.05
C PRO A 107 -12.63 11.44 -0.46
N ASP A 108 -11.76 11.71 0.53
CA ASP A 108 -10.36 12.11 0.34
C ASP A 108 -9.41 10.92 0.45
N TYR A 109 -9.86 9.77 -0.01
CA TYR A 109 -9.09 8.53 0.02
C TYR A 109 -7.81 8.63 -0.83
N ARG A 110 -6.70 8.18 -0.22
CA ARG A 110 -5.41 8.00 -0.87
C ARG A 110 -4.98 6.54 -0.76
N ALA A 111 -4.18 6.07 -1.72
CA ALA A 111 -3.60 4.74 -1.63
C ALA A 111 -2.26 4.66 -2.36
N TYR A 112 -1.37 3.85 -1.81
CA TYR A 112 -0.10 3.52 -2.46
C TYR A 112 -0.35 2.87 -3.82
N GLY A 113 0.47 3.21 -4.82
CA GLY A 113 0.34 2.68 -6.18
C GLY A 113 -0.88 3.16 -6.96
N ILE A 114 -1.69 4.07 -6.40
CA ILE A 114 -2.93 4.57 -6.99
C ILE A 114 -2.85 6.08 -7.24
N ASN A 115 -2.64 6.86 -6.19
CA ASN A 115 -2.53 8.32 -6.25
C ASN A 115 -1.47 8.88 -5.29
N ILE A 116 -0.74 8.00 -4.63
CA ILE A 116 0.56 8.24 -4.02
C ILE A 116 1.49 7.11 -4.44
N ASP A 117 2.79 7.37 -4.47
CA ASP A 117 3.78 6.42 -4.93
C ASP A 117 3.74 5.12 -4.12
N GLY A 118 3.76 4.00 -4.85
CA GLY A 118 3.74 2.64 -4.35
C GLY A 118 5.11 1.99 -4.31
N ALA A 119 5.12 0.68 -4.22
CA ALA A 119 6.29 -0.12 -3.87
C ALA A 119 6.81 -1.02 -5.00
N HIS A 120 6.38 -0.84 -6.25
CA HIS A 120 7.11 -1.43 -7.39
C HIS A 120 8.38 -0.61 -7.67
N ALA A 121 9.23 -0.47 -6.65
CA ALA A 121 10.48 0.26 -6.63
C ALA A 121 11.42 -0.32 -5.56
N GLU A 122 12.69 0.10 -5.55
CA GLU A 122 13.64 -0.32 -4.51
C GLU A 122 13.30 0.27 -3.14
N TYR A 123 12.73 1.47 -3.11
CA TYR A 123 12.31 2.17 -1.89
C TYR A 123 10.92 2.79 -2.05
N VAL A 124 10.20 2.85 -0.94
CA VAL A 124 8.90 3.54 -0.84
C VAL A 124 8.86 4.40 0.41
N ARG A 125 8.25 5.58 0.29
CA ARG A 125 7.93 6.43 1.43
C ARG A 125 6.60 6.00 2.02
N VAL A 126 6.61 5.55 3.28
CA VAL A 126 5.40 5.29 4.06
C VAL A 126 5.05 6.55 4.84
N VAL A 127 3.94 7.17 4.48
CA VAL A 127 3.54 8.48 5.02
C VAL A 127 3.01 8.39 6.44
N GLY A 128 3.23 9.42 7.25
CA GLY A 128 2.83 9.49 8.65
C GLY A 128 1.35 9.23 8.90
N ASP A 129 0.46 9.69 8.02
CA ASP A 129 -0.99 9.43 8.13
C ASP A 129 -1.31 7.93 8.10
N SER A 130 -0.58 7.15 7.31
CA SER A 130 -0.71 5.68 7.25
C SER A 130 -0.34 5.04 8.59
N ILE A 131 0.72 5.52 9.21
CA ILE A 131 1.20 5.03 10.51
C ILE A 131 0.19 5.40 11.61
N GLN A 132 -0.26 6.64 11.65
CA GLN A 132 -1.21 7.14 12.66
C GLN A 132 -2.57 6.42 12.59
N GLN A 133 -2.98 5.98 11.40
CA GLN A 133 -4.22 5.22 11.20
C GLN A 133 -4.07 3.71 11.46
N GLY A 134 -2.89 3.25 11.90
CA GLY A 134 -2.64 1.84 12.19
C GLY A 134 -2.51 0.95 10.96
N SER A 135 -2.23 1.56 9.78
CA SER A 135 -2.08 0.82 8.51
C SER A 135 -0.69 0.19 8.35
N VAL A 136 0.22 0.42 9.29
CA VAL A 136 1.58 -0.15 9.29
C VAL A 136 1.74 -1.11 10.45
N MET A 137 2.18 -2.32 10.16
CA MET A 137 2.37 -3.36 11.15
C MET A 137 3.80 -3.92 11.10
N ARG A 138 4.38 -4.21 12.28
CA ARG A 138 5.63 -4.97 12.36
C ARG A 138 5.34 -6.42 12.01
N LEU A 139 6.20 -7.01 11.20
CA LEU A 139 6.06 -8.42 10.84
C LEU A 139 6.65 -9.34 11.91
N PRO A 140 5.98 -10.45 12.23
CA PRO A 140 6.55 -11.48 13.09
C PRO A 140 7.82 -12.07 12.49
N GLN A 141 8.69 -12.62 13.35
CA GLN A 141 9.82 -13.41 12.88
C GLN A 141 9.33 -14.67 12.14
N GLY A 142 10.07 -15.07 11.11
CA GLY A 142 9.77 -16.30 10.35
C GLY A 142 8.79 -16.12 9.19
N VAL A 143 8.14 -14.95 9.02
CA VAL A 143 7.34 -14.66 7.83
C VAL A 143 8.27 -14.26 6.68
N SER A 144 8.19 -14.95 5.54
CA SER A 144 9.00 -14.58 4.37
C SER A 144 8.50 -13.26 3.75
N PRO A 145 9.36 -12.53 3.02
CA PRO A 145 8.95 -11.31 2.32
C PRO A 145 7.78 -11.55 1.35
N GLU A 146 7.84 -12.64 0.60
CA GLU A 146 6.81 -13.00 -0.38
C GLU A 146 5.45 -13.27 0.28
N ALA A 147 5.45 -14.01 1.39
CA ALA A 147 4.24 -14.25 2.17
C ALA A 147 3.67 -12.96 2.77
N ALA A 148 4.56 -12.07 3.24
CA ALA A 148 4.16 -10.79 3.81
C ALA A 148 3.60 -9.82 2.77
N ALA A 149 4.09 -9.83 1.53
CA ALA A 149 3.53 -9.02 0.44
C ALA A 149 2.07 -9.39 0.13
N LEU A 150 1.67 -10.65 0.40
CA LEU A 150 0.29 -11.12 0.18
C LEU A 150 -0.66 -10.81 1.35
N ILE A 151 -0.24 -10.10 2.38
CA ILE A 151 -1.11 -9.71 3.52
C ILE A 151 -2.29 -8.87 3.06
N GLU A 152 -2.08 -7.97 2.09
CA GLU A 152 -3.15 -7.10 1.57
C GLU A 152 -4.26 -7.92 0.91
N PRO A 153 -4.03 -8.74 -0.15
CA PRO A 153 -5.09 -9.51 -0.76
C PRO A 153 -5.70 -10.56 0.18
N LEU A 154 -4.92 -11.13 1.08
CA LEU A 154 -5.44 -12.03 2.12
C LEU A 154 -6.41 -11.29 3.05
N SER A 155 -6.11 -10.06 3.43
CA SER A 155 -6.98 -9.23 4.28
C SER A 155 -8.31 -8.95 3.58
N CYS A 156 -8.32 -8.71 2.27
CA CYS A 156 -9.52 -8.55 1.46
C CYS A 156 -10.36 -9.83 1.46
N ALA A 157 -9.75 -11.00 1.28
CA ALA A 157 -10.44 -12.29 1.32
C ALA A 157 -11.05 -12.58 2.70
N VAL A 158 -10.28 -12.33 3.78
CA VAL A 158 -10.76 -12.50 5.17
C VAL A 158 -11.94 -11.56 5.46
N ASN A 159 -11.87 -10.30 5.03
CA ASN A 159 -12.94 -9.33 5.21
C ASN A 159 -14.21 -9.75 4.43
N GLY A 160 -14.06 -10.24 3.20
CA GLY A 160 -15.16 -10.78 2.41
C GLY A 160 -15.86 -11.94 3.11
N ASN A 161 -15.12 -12.93 3.58
CA ASN A 161 -15.65 -14.07 4.32
C ASN A 161 -16.39 -13.66 5.61
N ARG A 162 -15.84 -12.71 6.37
CA ARG A 162 -16.49 -12.18 7.58
C ARG A 162 -17.82 -11.47 7.26
N SER A 163 -17.88 -10.76 6.15
CA SER A 163 -19.07 -9.99 5.73
C SER A 163 -20.25 -10.90 5.37
N VAL A 164 -20.01 -12.09 4.82
CA VAL A 164 -21.05 -13.04 4.43
C VAL A 164 -21.34 -14.10 5.50
N ARG A 165 -20.60 -14.08 6.63
CA ARG A 165 -20.80 -14.98 7.77
C ARG A 165 -20.81 -16.47 7.40
N ILE A 166 -19.89 -16.90 6.53
CA ILE A 166 -19.75 -18.31 6.13
C ILE A 166 -19.45 -19.16 7.37
N GLY A 167 -20.25 -20.22 7.57
CA GLY A 167 -20.12 -21.17 8.66
C GLY A 167 -19.68 -22.55 8.22
N LEU A 168 -19.41 -23.41 9.18
CA LEU A 168 -19.03 -24.79 8.93
C LEU A 168 -20.20 -25.55 8.24
N GLY A 169 -19.92 -26.19 7.12
CA GLY A 169 -20.93 -26.94 6.34
C GLY A 169 -21.67 -26.14 5.28
N ASP A 170 -21.40 -24.80 5.17
CA ASP A 170 -22.02 -24.00 4.12
C ASP A 170 -21.46 -24.34 2.73
N ARG A 171 -22.34 -24.25 1.74
CA ARG A 171 -21.98 -24.34 0.33
C ARG A 171 -21.83 -22.93 -0.23
N VAL A 172 -20.63 -22.61 -0.73
CA VAL A 172 -20.31 -21.28 -1.24
C VAL A 172 -20.07 -21.33 -2.74
N VAL A 173 -20.64 -20.37 -3.47
CA VAL A 173 -20.38 -20.16 -4.89
C VAL A 173 -19.70 -18.80 -5.05
N ILE A 174 -18.56 -18.77 -5.76
CA ILE A 174 -17.79 -17.55 -6.02
C ILE A 174 -17.93 -17.24 -7.51
N PHE A 175 -18.38 -16.02 -7.81
CA PHE A 175 -18.39 -15.46 -9.16
C PHE A 175 -17.27 -14.43 -9.25
N GLY A 176 -16.37 -14.55 -10.26
CA GLY A 176 -15.26 -13.63 -10.46
C GLY A 176 -14.77 -13.63 -11.88
#